data_1439309e1bb268612a46c6c834de028d
#
_entry.id   1439309e1bb268612a46c6c834de028d
#
_cell.length_a   1.000
_cell.length_b   1.000
_cell.length_c   1.000
_cell.angle_alpha   90.00
_cell.angle_beta   90.00
_cell.angle_gamma   90.00
#
_symmetry.space_group_name_H-M   'P 1'
#
loop_
_entity.id
_entity.type
_entity.pdbx_description
1 polymer ?
#
loop_
_entity_poly.entity_id
_entity_poly.type
_entity_poly.pdbx_seq_one_letter_code
_entity_poly.pdbx_strand_id
1 'polypeptide(L)'
;MATGELKPRWGQPLTGIISFFVFFAIAWLLWFIFSDSRGPVGWFPYPFVMYLAMMILVGIWQHMLLGDWPFQNIEQPKRGIIMTIANLVLVWFVIDVIFYRILGLGFNFMNYYGLEAIEKPVVMAQVAVVCFVLIGFYTFPVSTIFFGKWPVQPSNLTQPAAGFAEIAWGSFWTLICYSVLIVPFFGSVFQGPALNSSWWVTLGGTSHVHWVFGWWEWAIVILFMTPNVWRMKPWSLITVPQPWKGIISVIISMVGAAALAILCKKIIPMWVPAETFQLLEEAKGASEVQRFFWLHSAEIAGFFLIPFLIWHHYFDDIALGLNRDGWAAFFLRTIGVCALAAGSYWIFYYGNFGHWALGNHHMTELSHRFAHGESLVWNFWWIIPLLWNEWFFHKWPFYIHEE
;
A
#
# COMPACT_ATOMS: atom_id res chain seq x y z
N MET A 1 5.91 27.58 -16.63
CA MET A 1 5.39 26.87 -15.44
C MET A 1 4.88 27.92 -14.49
N ALA A 2 3.65 27.81 -14.01
CA ALA A 2 3.20 28.68 -12.94
C ALA A 2 4.09 28.43 -11.72
N THR A 3 4.86 29.44 -11.33
CA THR A 3 5.81 29.41 -10.20
C THR A 3 5.11 29.79 -8.88
N GLY A 4 3.77 29.86 -8.90
CA GLY A 4 2.97 30.24 -7.75
C GLY A 4 2.87 29.09 -6.72
N GLU A 5 2.76 29.46 -5.47
CA GLU A 5 2.50 28.54 -4.36
C GLU A 5 1.14 27.85 -4.52
N LEU A 6 1.08 26.55 -4.30
CA LEU A 6 -0.18 25.78 -4.31
C LEU A 6 -1.00 26.16 -3.07
N LYS A 7 -2.20 26.69 -3.28
CA LYS A 7 -3.12 27.04 -2.19
C LYS A 7 -4.45 26.29 -2.28
N PRO A 8 -5.03 25.94 -1.13
CA PRO A 8 -6.34 25.29 -1.08
C PRO A 8 -7.41 26.19 -1.65
N ARG A 9 -8.18 25.69 -2.63
CA ARG A 9 -9.15 26.49 -3.39
C ARG A 9 -10.25 27.14 -2.54
N TRP A 10 -10.70 26.46 -1.52
CA TRP A 10 -11.77 26.93 -0.64
C TRP A 10 -11.29 27.27 0.78
N GLY A 11 -9.97 27.31 0.98
CA GLY A 11 -9.38 27.43 2.30
C GLY A 11 -9.55 26.14 3.14
N GLN A 12 -8.83 26.11 4.29
CA GLN A 12 -8.94 24.97 5.21
C GLN A 12 -9.95 25.30 6.33
N PRO A 13 -10.72 24.29 6.83
CA PRO A 13 -10.70 22.86 6.50
C PRO A 13 -11.59 22.45 5.32
N LEU A 14 -12.25 23.40 4.65
CA LEU A 14 -13.29 23.09 3.66
C LEU A 14 -12.72 22.31 2.46
N THR A 15 -11.54 22.66 1.98
CA THR A 15 -10.86 21.93 0.90
C THR A 15 -10.63 20.47 1.30
N GLY A 16 -10.15 20.21 2.51
CA GLY A 16 -9.96 18.85 3.02
C GLY A 16 -11.26 18.06 3.11
N ILE A 17 -12.34 18.67 3.61
CA ILE A 17 -13.66 18.04 3.72
C ILE A 17 -14.20 17.67 2.32
N ILE A 18 -14.15 18.59 1.37
CA ILE A 18 -14.62 18.34 0.01
C ILE A 18 -13.80 17.23 -0.64
N SER A 19 -12.47 17.28 -0.54
CA SER A 19 -11.57 16.25 -1.07
C SER A 19 -11.88 14.88 -0.49
N PHE A 20 -12.08 14.79 0.83
CA PHE A 20 -12.45 13.55 1.53
C PHE A 20 -13.71 12.92 0.92
N PHE A 21 -14.79 13.68 0.80
CA PHE A 21 -16.05 13.13 0.28
C PHE A 21 -15.97 12.79 -1.21
N VAL A 22 -15.22 13.55 -2.00
CA VAL A 22 -15.01 13.23 -3.42
C VAL A 22 -14.22 11.93 -3.58
N PHE A 23 -13.11 11.76 -2.84
CA PHE A 23 -12.34 10.51 -2.91
C PHE A 23 -13.14 9.32 -2.37
N PHE A 24 -13.91 9.52 -1.30
CA PHE A 24 -14.83 8.51 -0.79
C PHE A 24 -15.83 8.07 -1.87
N ALA A 25 -16.48 9.03 -2.52
CA ALA A 25 -17.47 8.73 -3.57
C ALA A 25 -16.84 8.00 -4.76
N ILE A 26 -15.64 8.42 -5.19
CA ILE A 26 -14.91 7.74 -6.26
C ILE A 26 -14.51 6.33 -5.85
N ALA A 27 -13.94 6.15 -4.64
CA ALA A 27 -13.53 4.86 -4.12
C ALA A 27 -14.72 3.89 -4.03
N TRP A 28 -15.85 4.37 -3.49
CA TRP A 28 -17.08 3.57 -3.39
C TRP A 28 -17.65 3.20 -4.75
N LEU A 29 -17.68 4.15 -5.71
CA LEU A 29 -18.14 3.91 -7.07
C LEU A 29 -17.26 2.85 -7.78
N LEU A 30 -15.95 2.97 -7.66
CA LEU A 30 -15.00 2.02 -8.24
C LEU A 30 -15.13 0.65 -7.59
N TRP A 31 -15.25 0.60 -6.27
CA TRP A 31 -15.55 -0.65 -5.56
C TRP A 31 -16.85 -1.28 -6.09
N PHE A 32 -17.94 -0.51 -6.15
CA PHE A 32 -19.23 -1.00 -6.63
C PHE A 32 -19.17 -1.54 -8.06
N ILE A 33 -18.50 -0.81 -8.96
CA ILE A 33 -18.40 -1.24 -10.37
C ILE A 33 -17.58 -2.51 -10.51
N PHE A 34 -16.42 -2.59 -9.88
CA PHE A 34 -15.43 -3.61 -10.19
C PHE A 34 -15.42 -4.78 -9.20
N SER A 35 -15.61 -4.54 -7.93
CA SER A 35 -15.42 -5.54 -6.87
C SER A 35 -16.72 -6.05 -6.27
N ASP A 36 -17.73 -5.22 -6.12
CA ASP A 36 -19.01 -5.63 -5.51
C ASP A 36 -19.78 -6.60 -6.42
N SER A 37 -20.21 -7.73 -5.87
CA SER A 37 -21.02 -8.73 -6.61
C SER A 37 -22.37 -8.20 -7.11
N ARG A 38 -22.85 -7.07 -6.54
CA ARG A 38 -24.07 -6.38 -7.00
C ARG A 38 -23.77 -5.43 -8.17
N GLY A 39 -22.52 -5.15 -8.44
CA GLY A 39 -22.06 -4.27 -9.51
C GLY A 39 -21.96 -4.98 -10.86
N PRO A 40 -21.70 -4.23 -11.93
CA PRO A 40 -21.69 -4.78 -13.29
C PRO A 40 -20.53 -5.74 -13.57
N VAL A 41 -19.42 -5.67 -12.84
CA VAL A 41 -18.26 -6.53 -13.02
C VAL A 41 -18.18 -7.58 -11.91
N GLY A 42 -18.27 -7.17 -10.64
CA GLY A 42 -18.46 -8.05 -9.50
C GLY A 42 -17.29 -9.00 -9.19
N TRP A 43 -16.04 -8.61 -9.45
CA TRP A 43 -14.85 -9.45 -9.28
C TRP A 43 -14.09 -9.13 -8.00
N PHE A 44 -14.43 -9.78 -6.91
CA PHE A 44 -13.71 -9.66 -5.64
C PHE A 44 -13.07 -10.98 -5.21
N PRO A 45 -11.87 -10.96 -4.63
CA PRO A 45 -10.87 -9.87 -4.67
C PRO A 45 -10.06 -9.86 -5.95
N TYR A 46 -10.09 -10.93 -6.69
CA TYR A 46 -9.26 -11.17 -7.86
C TYR A 46 -10.04 -10.97 -9.16
N PRO A 47 -9.39 -10.44 -10.22
CA PRO A 47 -7.96 -10.10 -10.34
C PRO A 47 -7.62 -8.70 -9.84
N PHE A 48 -8.60 -7.89 -9.45
CA PHE A 48 -8.41 -6.45 -9.24
C PHE A 48 -7.39 -6.12 -8.16
N VAL A 49 -7.30 -6.88 -7.07
CA VAL A 49 -6.30 -6.59 -6.03
C VAL A 49 -4.88 -6.53 -6.57
N MET A 50 -4.55 -7.38 -7.51
CA MET A 50 -3.24 -7.41 -8.17
C MET A 50 -3.00 -6.17 -9.03
N TYR A 51 -4.00 -5.81 -9.86
CA TYR A 51 -3.93 -4.61 -10.70
C TYR A 51 -3.92 -3.33 -9.86
N LEU A 52 -4.77 -3.23 -8.84
CA LEU A 52 -4.82 -2.09 -7.92
C LEU A 52 -3.49 -1.85 -7.22
N ALA A 53 -2.92 -2.90 -6.64
CA ALA A 53 -1.63 -2.81 -6.01
C ALA A 53 -0.53 -2.37 -6.99
N MET A 54 -0.52 -2.95 -8.20
CA MET A 54 0.42 -2.57 -9.25
C MET A 54 0.22 -1.12 -9.73
N MET A 55 -1.00 -0.60 -9.79
CA MET A 55 -1.28 0.81 -10.14
C MET A 55 -0.57 1.77 -9.18
N ILE A 56 -0.56 1.46 -7.89
CA ILE A 56 0.15 2.28 -6.89
C ILE A 56 1.66 2.17 -7.10
N LEU A 57 2.20 0.96 -7.31
CA LEU A 57 3.63 0.75 -7.52
C LEU A 57 4.14 1.47 -8.78
N VAL A 58 3.43 1.34 -9.88
CA VAL A 58 3.75 2.06 -11.13
C VAL A 58 3.62 3.57 -10.93
N GLY A 59 2.66 4.03 -10.12
CA GLY A 59 2.53 5.43 -9.73
C GLY A 59 3.77 5.94 -8.98
N ILE A 60 4.34 5.13 -8.08
CA ILE A 60 5.62 5.43 -7.41
C ILE A 60 6.73 5.59 -8.45
N TRP A 61 6.82 4.69 -9.44
CA TRP A 61 7.83 4.80 -10.50
C TRP A 61 7.65 6.08 -11.31
N GLN A 62 6.43 6.38 -11.75
CA GLN A 62 6.14 7.54 -12.59
C GLN A 62 6.40 8.86 -11.86
N HIS A 63 5.92 8.99 -10.63
CA HIS A 63 5.98 10.26 -9.89
C HIS A 63 7.27 10.39 -9.07
N MET A 64 7.56 9.43 -8.18
CA MET A 64 8.67 9.58 -7.23
C MET A 64 10.04 9.37 -7.86
N LEU A 65 10.15 8.41 -8.81
CA LEU A 65 11.44 8.04 -9.39
C LEU A 65 11.69 8.74 -10.73
N LEU A 66 10.73 8.74 -11.64
CA LEU A 66 10.86 9.39 -12.95
C LEU A 66 10.53 10.89 -12.93
N GLY A 67 9.97 11.43 -11.83
CA GLY A 67 9.61 12.85 -11.73
C GLY A 67 8.64 13.27 -12.83
N ASP A 68 7.63 12.44 -13.08
CA ASP A 68 6.57 12.63 -14.09
C ASP A 68 7.06 12.67 -15.56
N TRP A 69 8.31 12.27 -15.80
CA TRP A 69 8.80 12.14 -17.18
C TRP A 69 7.98 11.11 -17.98
N PRO A 70 7.67 11.39 -19.24
CA PRO A 70 8.01 12.57 -20.07
C PRO A 70 6.97 13.69 -20.03
N PHE A 71 6.01 13.68 -19.10
CA PHE A 71 4.80 14.52 -19.12
C PHE A 71 4.90 15.76 -18.23
N GLN A 72 6.06 16.04 -17.62
CA GLN A 72 6.24 17.12 -16.64
C GLN A 72 5.92 18.52 -17.16
N ASN A 73 5.96 18.73 -18.48
CA ASN A 73 5.69 20.02 -19.13
C ASN A 73 4.24 20.19 -19.62
N ILE A 74 3.38 19.20 -19.37
CA ILE A 74 1.98 19.26 -19.77
C ILE A 74 1.17 19.93 -18.65
N GLU A 75 0.28 20.85 -19.01
CA GLU A 75 -0.60 21.55 -18.07
C GLU A 75 -1.72 20.64 -17.54
N GLN A 76 -2.18 20.96 -16.30
CA GLN A 76 -3.35 20.32 -15.71
C GLN A 76 -4.65 20.81 -16.40
N PRO A 77 -5.69 19.96 -16.54
CA PRO A 77 -5.77 18.55 -16.11
C PRO A 77 -5.24 17.55 -17.13
N LYS A 78 -4.79 17.98 -18.32
CA LYS A 78 -4.34 17.08 -19.40
C LYS A 78 -3.23 16.14 -18.94
N ARG A 79 -2.28 16.68 -18.17
CA ARG A 79 -1.18 15.88 -17.60
C ARG A 79 -1.70 14.72 -16.75
N GLY A 80 -2.61 15.00 -15.82
CA GLY A 80 -3.18 13.97 -14.95
C GLY A 80 -3.87 12.86 -15.75
N ILE A 81 -4.64 13.21 -16.77
CA ILE A 81 -5.32 12.26 -17.65
C ILE A 81 -4.30 11.38 -18.39
N ILE A 82 -3.28 11.99 -19.00
CA ILE A 82 -2.26 11.24 -19.76
C ILE A 82 -1.47 10.34 -18.84
N MET A 83 -1.08 10.80 -17.66
CA MET A 83 -0.35 9.99 -16.67
C MET A 83 -1.20 8.82 -16.16
N THR A 84 -2.50 9.03 -15.94
CA THR A 84 -3.44 7.96 -15.59
C THR A 84 -3.50 6.89 -16.68
N ILE A 85 -3.66 7.29 -17.93
CA ILE A 85 -3.69 6.34 -19.06
C ILE A 85 -2.35 5.61 -19.17
N ALA A 86 -1.24 6.33 -19.06
CA ALA A 86 0.10 5.73 -19.08
C ALA A 86 0.30 4.74 -17.93
N ASN A 87 -0.22 5.05 -16.72
CA ASN A 87 -0.21 4.12 -15.59
C ASN A 87 -0.93 2.82 -15.91
N LEU A 88 -2.17 2.91 -16.42
CA LEU A 88 -2.96 1.72 -16.79
C LEU A 88 -2.26 0.86 -17.84
N VAL A 89 -1.67 1.49 -18.87
CA VAL A 89 -0.91 0.79 -19.93
C VAL A 89 0.33 0.12 -19.35
N LEU A 90 1.07 0.80 -18.48
CA LEU A 90 2.27 0.24 -17.85
C LEU A 90 1.91 -0.91 -16.89
N VAL A 91 0.84 -0.79 -16.13
CA VAL A 91 0.33 -1.86 -15.24
C VAL A 91 -0.02 -3.10 -16.06
N TRP A 92 -0.79 -2.93 -17.13
CA TRP A 92 -1.08 -4.03 -18.05
C TRP A 92 0.21 -4.65 -18.59
N PHE A 93 1.15 -3.83 -19.07
CA PHE A 93 2.42 -4.32 -19.61
C PHE A 93 3.22 -5.11 -18.56
N VAL A 94 3.33 -4.60 -17.33
CA VAL A 94 4.08 -5.29 -16.27
C VAL A 94 3.42 -6.62 -15.91
N ILE A 95 2.11 -6.64 -15.71
CA ILE A 95 1.40 -7.85 -15.26
C ILE A 95 1.27 -8.85 -16.41
N ASP A 96 0.72 -8.42 -17.56
CA ASP A 96 0.35 -9.35 -18.63
C ASP A 96 1.53 -9.72 -19.53
N VAL A 97 2.51 -8.84 -19.68
CA VAL A 97 3.69 -9.14 -20.53
C VAL A 97 4.86 -9.62 -19.70
N ILE A 98 5.29 -8.85 -18.70
CA ILE A 98 6.50 -9.22 -17.94
C ILE A 98 6.20 -10.42 -17.03
N PHE A 99 5.23 -10.30 -16.12
CA PHE A 99 4.97 -11.36 -15.16
C PHE A 99 4.38 -12.61 -15.83
N TYR A 100 3.33 -12.46 -16.61
CA TYR A 100 2.65 -13.60 -17.19
C TYR A 100 3.41 -14.23 -18.38
N ARG A 101 3.72 -13.46 -19.44
CA ARG A 101 4.30 -14.05 -20.66
C ARG A 101 5.79 -14.32 -20.57
N ILE A 102 6.56 -13.44 -19.93
CA ILE A 102 8.02 -13.58 -19.87
C ILE A 102 8.44 -14.45 -18.69
N LEU A 103 7.90 -14.18 -17.50
CA LEU A 103 8.29 -14.89 -16.28
C LEU A 103 7.42 -16.12 -15.98
N GLY A 104 6.32 -16.32 -16.70
CA GLY A 104 5.38 -17.43 -16.46
C GLY A 104 4.68 -17.35 -15.11
N LEU A 105 4.58 -16.14 -14.53
CA LEU A 105 4.00 -15.89 -13.24
C LEU A 105 2.63 -15.24 -13.35
N GLY A 106 1.66 -15.75 -12.60
CA GLY A 106 0.33 -15.16 -12.60
C GLY A 106 -0.52 -15.61 -13.80
N PHE A 107 -1.41 -14.75 -14.22
CA PHE A 107 -2.26 -14.92 -15.38
C PHE A 107 -2.61 -13.55 -15.95
N ASN A 108 -3.01 -13.50 -17.21
CA ASN A 108 -3.42 -12.24 -17.82
C ASN A 108 -4.91 -11.96 -17.60
N PHE A 109 -5.30 -10.69 -17.75
CA PHE A 109 -6.67 -10.23 -17.57
C PHE A 109 -7.66 -10.97 -18.49
N MET A 110 -7.26 -11.28 -19.72
CA MET A 110 -8.14 -11.95 -20.69
C MET A 110 -8.44 -13.41 -20.32
N ASN A 111 -7.52 -14.09 -19.65
CA ASN A 111 -7.73 -15.48 -19.23
C ASN A 111 -8.71 -15.58 -18.05
N TYR A 112 -8.98 -14.46 -17.37
CA TYR A 112 -9.93 -14.43 -16.28
C TYR A 112 -11.39 -14.44 -16.76
N TYR A 113 -11.64 -13.95 -17.95
CA TYR A 113 -12.96 -14.02 -18.58
C TYR A 113 -13.30 -15.47 -18.92
N GLY A 114 -14.09 -16.12 -18.12
CA GLY A 114 -14.56 -17.48 -18.35
C GLY A 114 -13.98 -18.52 -17.39
N LEU A 115 -13.18 -18.14 -16.42
CA LEU A 115 -12.85 -19.04 -15.32
C LEU A 115 -14.05 -19.12 -14.37
N GLU A 116 -14.81 -20.17 -14.56
CA GLU A 116 -15.72 -20.66 -13.53
C GLU A 116 -14.86 -21.06 -12.35
N ALA A 117 -15.08 -20.55 -11.20
CA ALA A 117 -14.35 -20.84 -9.99
C ALA A 117 -12.81 -20.71 -10.14
N ILE A 118 -12.28 -19.84 -9.37
CA ILE A 118 -10.87 -19.54 -9.29
C ILE A 118 -10.10 -20.82 -8.93
N GLU A 119 -9.45 -21.44 -9.88
CA GLU A 119 -8.60 -22.59 -9.61
C GLU A 119 -7.48 -22.19 -8.66
N LYS A 120 -7.22 -23.04 -7.67
CA LYS A 120 -6.23 -22.77 -6.61
C LYS A 120 -4.85 -22.33 -7.15
N PRO A 121 -4.29 -22.90 -8.24
CA PRO A 121 -3.04 -22.43 -8.81
C PRO A 121 -3.06 -20.99 -9.31
N VAL A 122 -4.18 -20.55 -9.89
CA VAL A 122 -4.36 -19.18 -10.41
C VAL A 122 -4.39 -18.17 -9.27
N VAL A 123 -5.14 -18.48 -8.20
CA VAL A 123 -5.19 -17.62 -6.99
C VAL A 123 -3.80 -17.48 -6.39
N MET A 124 -3.06 -18.58 -6.27
CA MET A 124 -1.71 -18.57 -5.70
C MET A 124 -0.75 -17.72 -6.55
N ALA A 125 -0.86 -17.78 -7.87
CA ALA A 125 -0.05 -16.97 -8.77
C ALA A 125 -0.34 -15.47 -8.59
N GLN A 126 -1.61 -15.08 -8.41
CA GLN A 126 -1.99 -13.69 -8.14
C GLN A 126 -1.48 -13.20 -6.79
N VAL A 127 -1.62 -14.01 -5.75
CA VAL A 127 -1.08 -13.70 -4.42
C VAL A 127 0.44 -13.53 -4.49
N ALA A 128 1.14 -14.34 -5.29
CA ALA A 128 2.57 -14.18 -5.50
C ALA A 128 2.92 -12.80 -6.13
N VAL A 129 2.15 -12.33 -7.11
CA VAL A 129 2.33 -11.00 -7.70
C VAL A 129 2.00 -9.89 -6.69
N VAL A 130 0.92 -10.04 -5.91
CA VAL A 130 0.58 -9.07 -4.84
C VAL A 130 1.71 -8.98 -3.81
N CYS A 131 2.31 -10.10 -3.43
CA CYS A 131 3.46 -10.11 -2.52
C CYS A 131 4.68 -9.40 -3.12
N PHE A 132 4.92 -9.51 -4.43
CA PHE A 132 5.98 -8.75 -5.09
C PHE A 132 5.74 -7.25 -4.98
N VAL A 133 4.51 -6.82 -5.24
CA VAL A 133 4.13 -5.42 -5.14
C VAL A 133 4.22 -4.90 -3.71
N LEU A 134 3.77 -5.69 -2.74
CA LEU A 134 3.90 -5.36 -1.31
C LEU A 134 5.34 -5.08 -0.92
N ILE A 135 6.28 -5.93 -1.35
CA ILE A 135 7.71 -5.69 -1.12
C ILE A 135 8.18 -4.44 -1.84
N GLY A 136 7.72 -4.23 -3.09
CA GLY A 136 8.02 -3.05 -3.88
C GLY A 136 7.55 -1.76 -3.24
N PHE A 137 6.42 -1.73 -2.54
CA PHE A 137 5.92 -0.55 -1.82
C PHE A 137 6.87 -0.03 -0.73
N TYR A 138 7.76 -0.87 -0.26
CA TYR A 138 8.83 -0.46 0.65
C TYR A 138 10.13 -0.18 -0.09
N THR A 139 10.58 -1.11 -0.92
CA THR A 139 11.93 -1.09 -1.51
C THR A 139 12.15 0.04 -2.52
N PHE A 140 11.13 0.45 -3.26
CA PHE A 140 11.26 1.58 -4.19
C PHE A 140 11.27 2.94 -3.46
N PRO A 141 10.30 3.29 -2.62
CA PRO A 141 10.33 4.59 -1.94
C PRO A 141 11.48 4.72 -0.94
N VAL A 142 11.99 3.62 -0.38
CA VAL A 142 13.09 3.66 0.58
C VAL A 142 14.34 4.29 -0.01
N SER A 143 14.58 4.12 -1.32
CA SER A 143 15.70 4.76 -2.02
C SER A 143 15.64 6.29 -1.94
N THR A 144 14.46 6.84 -2.05
CA THR A 144 14.23 8.28 -1.95
C THR A 144 14.18 8.74 -0.49
N ILE A 145 13.41 8.04 0.36
CA ILE A 145 13.10 8.50 1.73
C ILE A 145 14.29 8.32 2.68
N PHE A 146 14.91 7.15 2.71
CA PHE A 146 16.00 6.86 3.64
C PHE A 146 17.37 7.04 3.04
N PHE A 147 17.57 6.69 1.77
CA PHE A 147 18.86 6.80 1.10
C PHE A 147 19.08 8.13 0.39
N GLY A 148 18.07 9.02 0.28
CA GLY A 148 18.22 10.29 -0.43
C GLY A 148 18.69 10.08 -1.87
N LYS A 149 18.16 9.06 -2.54
CA LYS A 149 18.48 8.65 -3.92
C LYS A 149 19.91 8.11 -4.12
N TRP A 150 20.60 7.71 -3.04
CA TRP A 150 21.88 6.99 -3.19
C TRP A 150 21.60 5.56 -3.72
N PRO A 151 22.44 5.02 -4.65
CA PRO A 151 23.71 5.55 -5.21
C PRO A 151 23.52 6.40 -6.48
N VAL A 152 22.30 6.67 -6.91
CA VAL A 152 22.03 7.36 -8.18
C VAL A 152 22.34 8.85 -8.11
N GLN A 153 21.96 9.54 -7.02
CA GLN A 153 22.15 10.97 -6.87
C GLN A 153 23.62 11.41 -7.02
N PRO A 154 24.62 10.72 -6.43
CA PRO A 154 26.03 11.07 -6.63
C PRO A 154 26.56 10.91 -8.05
N SER A 155 25.86 10.17 -8.92
CA SER A 155 26.27 9.96 -10.31
C SER A 155 25.97 11.14 -11.24
N ASN A 156 25.26 12.16 -10.75
CA ASN A 156 24.81 13.33 -11.52
C ASN A 156 23.98 12.99 -12.78
N LEU A 157 23.32 11.84 -12.79
CA LEU A 157 22.40 11.47 -13.86
C LEU A 157 21.19 12.42 -13.86
N THR A 158 20.78 12.80 -15.07
CA THR A 158 19.54 13.59 -15.27
C THR A 158 18.36 12.68 -15.61
N GLN A 159 17.14 13.21 -15.48
CA GLN A 159 15.96 12.49 -15.94
C GLN A 159 16.00 12.34 -17.49
N PRO A 160 15.59 11.18 -18.04
CA PRO A 160 14.99 10.02 -17.37
C PRO A 160 16.02 8.98 -16.85
N ALA A 161 17.30 9.13 -17.16
CA ALA A 161 18.33 8.14 -16.81
C ALA A 161 18.42 7.90 -15.28
N ALA A 162 18.33 8.97 -14.49
CA ALA A 162 18.28 8.88 -13.04
C ALA A 162 17.10 8.02 -12.56
N GLY A 163 15.91 8.27 -13.08
CA GLY A 163 14.70 7.53 -12.71
C GLY A 163 14.77 6.04 -13.08
N PHE A 164 15.27 5.71 -14.26
CA PHE A 164 15.48 4.30 -14.65
C PHE A 164 16.54 3.62 -13.79
N ALA A 165 17.61 4.32 -13.42
CA ALA A 165 18.61 3.77 -12.50
C ALA A 165 18.02 3.52 -11.10
N GLU A 166 17.17 4.41 -10.59
CA GLU A 166 16.44 4.21 -9.33
C GLU A 166 15.45 3.04 -9.41
N ILE A 167 14.71 2.89 -10.54
CA ILE A 167 13.83 1.74 -10.76
C ILE A 167 14.65 0.45 -10.78
N ALA A 168 15.77 0.41 -11.49
CA ALA A 168 16.64 -0.77 -11.53
C ALA A 168 17.17 -1.12 -10.13
N TRP A 169 17.60 -0.13 -9.36
CA TRP A 169 18.06 -0.30 -7.97
C TRP A 169 16.95 -0.81 -7.05
N GLY A 170 15.77 -0.21 -7.10
CA GLY A 170 14.61 -0.68 -6.33
C GLY A 170 14.18 -2.09 -6.73
N SER A 171 14.18 -2.40 -8.05
CA SER A 171 13.88 -3.73 -8.57
C SER A 171 14.86 -4.79 -8.08
N PHE A 172 16.15 -4.48 -8.04
CA PHE A 172 17.19 -5.37 -7.51
C PHE A 172 16.91 -5.76 -6.05
N TRP A 173 16.61 -4.78 -5.20
CA TRP A 173 16.27 -5.07 -3.80
C TRP A 173 14.92 -5.76 -3.64
N THR A 174 13.93 -5.39 -4.45
CA THR A 174 12.64 -6.08 -4.46
C THR A 174 12.83 -7.56 -4.78
N LEU A 175 13.60 -7.88 -5.81
CA LEU A 175 13.87 -9.27 -6.22
C LEU A 175 14.62 -10.05 -5.14
N ILE A 176 15.61 -9.45 -4.48
CA ILE A 176 16.33 -10.10 -3.36
C ILE A 176 15.36 -10.41 -2.23
N CYS A 177 14.63 -9.41 -1.73
CA CYS A 177 13.69 -9.59 -0.63
C CYS A 177 12.59 -10.60 -1.00
N TYR A 178 12.07 -10.51 -2.21
CA TYR A 178 11.04 -11.41 -2.73
C TYR A 178 11.55 -12.86 -2.78
N SER A 179 12.74 -13.07 -3.31
CA SER A 179 13.35 -14.39 -3.42
C SER A 179 13.60 -15.04 -2.06
N VAL A 180 13.95 -14.25 -1.07
CA VAL A 180 14.22 -14.75 0.29
C VAL A 180 12.93 -14.96 1.09
N LEU A 181 11.98 -14.02 0.99
CA LEU A 181 10.81 -13.99 1.88
C LEU A 181 9.58 -14.68 1.29
N ILE A 182 9.40 -14.67 -0.03
CA ILE A 182 8.17 -15.08 -0.69
C ILE A 182 8.31 -16.39 -1.48
N VAL A 183 9.33 -16.50 -2.33
CA VAL A 183 9.53 -17.67 -3.19
C VAL A 183 9.47 -18.99 -2.45
N PRO A 184 9.98 -19.13 -1.22
CA PRO A 184 9.86 -20.36 -0.45
C PRO A 184 8.43 -20.88 -0.24
N PHE A 185 7.42 -19.98 -0.25
CA PHE A 185 6.01 -20.34 -0.10
C PHE A 185 5.33 -20.73 -1.41
N PHE A 186 5.85 -20.26 -2.53
CA PHE A 186 5.23 -20.40 -3.85
C PHE A 186 6.03 -21.27 -4.81
N GLY A 187 6.86 -22.19 -4.30
CA GLY A 187 7.73 -23.02 -5.11
C GLY A 187 7.05 -23.77 -6.26
N SER A 188 5.79 -24.20 -6.08
CA SER A 188 5.00 -24.84 -7.13
C SER A 188 4.56 -23.87 -8.23
N VAL A 189 4.44 -22.57 -7.94
CA VAL A 189 4.07 -21.53 -8.91
C VAL A 189 5.26 -21.18 -9.80
N PHE A 190 6.46 -21.25 -9.27
CA PHE A 190 7.69 -20.87 -9.97
C PHE A 190 8.36 -22.01 -10.75
N GLN A 191 7.69 -23.17 -10.86
CA GLN A 191 8.19 -24.35 -11.60
C GLN A 191 9.63 -24.77 -11.23
N GLY A 192 10.08 -24.39 -10.06
CA GLY A 192 11.37 -24.81 -9.50
C GLY A 192 11.24 -25.98 -8.53
N PRO A 193 12.37 -26.61 -8.15
CA PRO A 193 12.36 -27.48 -7.00
C PRO A 193 11.78 -26.64 -5.87
N ALA A 194 10.69 -27.15 -5.28
CA ALA A 194 10.08 -26.49 -4.14
C ALA A 194 11.20 -26.13 -3.18
N LEU A 195 11.45 -24.83 -3.03
CA LEU A 195 12.25 -24.32 -1.95
C LEU A 195 11.44 -24.52 -0.66
N ASN A 196 10.87 -25.69 -0.49
CA ASN A 196 10.38 -26.22 0.77
C ASN A 196 11.60 -26.32 1.68
N SER A 197 12.06 -25.14 1.96
CA SER A 197 13.35 -24.95 2.51
C SER A 197 13.24 -25.28 3.96
N SER A 198 13.73 -26.46 4.28
CA SER A 198 14.09 -26.82 5.63
C SER A 198 14.79 -25.68 6.36
N TRP A 199 15.56 -24.84 5.66
CA TRP A 199 16.21 -23.68 6.25
C TRP A 199 15.22 -22.61 6.74
N TRP A 200 14.13 -22.36 6.01
CA TRP A 200 13.12 -21.39 6.40
C TRP A 200 12.38 -21.82 7.67
N VAL A 201 11.96 -23.10 7.71
CA VAL A 201 11.36 -23.69 8.89
C VAL A 201 12.34 -23.67 10.07
N THR A 202 13.61 -23.97 9.82
CA THR A 202 14.68 -23.94 10.82
C THR A 202 14.89 -22.53 11.40
N LEU A 203 14.70 -21.48 10.61
CA LEU A 203 14.74 -20.10 11.07
C LEU A 203 13.44 -19.62 11.75
N GLY A 204 12.47 -20.53 11.98
CA GLY A 204 11.21 -20.19 12.62
C GLY A 204 10.15 -19.62 11.66
N GLY A 205 10.36 -19.79 10.35
CA GLY A 205 9.37 -19.46 9.34
C GLY A 205 8.09 -20.26 9.52
N THR A 206 6.95 -19.65 9.21
CA THR A 206 5.64 -20.30 9.25
C THR A 206 5.29 -20.86 7.88
N SER A 207 4.35 -21.79 7.83
CA SER A 207 3.80 -22.31 6.56
C SER A 207 2.96 -21.30 5.80
N HIS A 208 2.78 -20.08 6.33
CA HIS A 208 1.91 -19.06 5.77
C HIS A 208 2.68 -17.77 5.48
N VAL A 209 2.56 -17.28 4.25
CA VAL A 209 3.15 -15.99 3.83
C VAL A 209 2.55 -14.77 4.56
N HIS A 210 1.43 -14.93 5.23
CA HIS A 210 0.68 -13.83 5.87
C HIS A 210 1.47 -13.07 6.95
N TRP A 211 2.48 -13.71 7.58
CA TRP A 211 3.37 -13.02 8.51
C TRP A 211 4.19 -11.92 7.80
N VAL A 212 4.53 -12.13 6.52
CA VAL A 212 5.20 -11.11 5.70
C VAL A 212 4.27 -9.93 5.47
N PHE A 213 2.98 -10.18 5.18
CA PHE A 213 1.98 -9.13 5.07
C PHE A 213 1.90 -8.30 6.37
N GLY A 214 1.70 -8.97 7.51
CA GLY A 214 1.62 -8.28 8.80
C GLY A 214 2.86 -7.44 9.12
N TRP A 215 4.04 -7.92 8.81
CA TRP A 215 5.29 -7.21 9.02
C TRP A 215 5.49 -6.06 8.02
N TRP A 216 5.34 -6.37 6.73
CA TRP A 216 5.68 -5.45 5.65
C TRP A 216 4.72 -4.26 5.57
N GLU A 217 3.43 -4.46 5.84
CA GLU A 217 2.46 -3.36 5.91
C GLU A 217 2.85 -2.34 6.99
N TRP A 218 3.28 -2.78 8.17
CA TRP A 218 3.80 -1.86 9.18
C TRP A 218 5.09 -1.15 8.75
N ALA A 219 5.94 -1.82 7.98
CA ALA A 219 7.14 -1.19 7.43
C ALA A 219 6.78 -0.08 6.43
N ILE A 220 5.77 -0.33 5.58
CA ILE A 220 5.22 0.66 4.64
C ILE A 220 4.62 1.85 5.40
N VAL A 221 3.83 1.60 6.44
CA VAL A 221 3.27 2.67 7.29
C VAL A 221 4.38 3.53 7.88
N ILE A 222 5.40 2.93 8.51
CA ILE A 222 6.54 3.67 9.08
C ILE A 222 7.25 4.49 7.99
N LEU A 223 7.50 3.88 6.84
CA LEU A 223 8.19 4.52 5.73
C LEU A 223 7.45 5.78 5.26
N PHE A 224 6.15 5.66 4.99
CA PHE A 224 5.35 6.78 4.50
C PHE A 224 4.98 7.80 5.59
N MET A 225 4.84 7.40 6.85
CA MET A 225 4.71 8.36 7.95
C MET A 225 5.97 9.22 8.13
N THR A 226 7.13 8.72 7.74
CA THR A 226 8.42 9.41 7.91
C THR A 226 8.43 10.81 7.28
N PRO A 227 8.22 11.01 5.97
CA PRO A 227 8.16 12.35 5.39
C PRO A 227 6.85 13.09 5.74
N ASN A 228 5.71 12.40 5.71
CA ASN A 228 4.40 13.01 5.76
C ASN A 228 4.01 13.47 7.18
N VAL A 229 4.11 12.59 8.17
CA VAL A 229 3.67 12.85 9.54
C VAL A 229 4.83 13.29 10.42
N TRP A 230 5.96 12.59 10.32
CA TRP A 230 7.09 12.76 11.22
C TRP A 230 8.11 13.79 10.75
N ARG A 231 7.99 14.30 9.51
CA ARG A 231 8.94 15.25 8.92
C ARG A 231 10.39 14.82 9.14
N MET A 232 10.66 13.58 8.73
CA MET A 232 11.96 12.90 8.83
C MET A 232 12.46 12.64 10.25
N LYS A 233 11.65 12.77 11.30
CA LYS A 233 12.02 12.33 12.66
C LYS A 233 11.62 10.86 12.88
N PRO A 234 12.37 10.09 13.66
CA PRO A 234 13.67 10.42 14.30
C PRO A 234 14.89 10.31 13.38
N TRP A 235 14.70 9.97 12.12
CA TRP A 235 15.79 9.66 11.16
C TRP A 235 16.74 10.82 10.91
N SER A 236 16.27 12.06 11.13
CA SER A 236 17.12 13.26 11.07
C SER A 236 18.21 13.31 12.16
N LEU A 237 18.07 12.50 13.23
CA LEU A 237 19.10 12.36 14.27
C LEU A 237 20.30 11.50 13.82
N ILE A 238 20.13 10.72 12.76
CA ILE A 238 21.20 9.89 12.23
C ILE A 238 22.09 10.77 11.36
N THR A 239 23.28 11.12 11.86
CA THR A 239 24.19 12.08 11.24
C THR A 239 25.28 11.45 10.36
N VAL A 240 25.33 10.11 10.32
CA VAL A 240 26.31 9.40 9.46
C VAL A 240 26.00 9.62 7.97
N PRO A 241 27.03 9.61 7.10
CA PRO A 241 26.83 9.79 5.66
C PRO A 241 26.10 8.60 5.02
N GLN A 242 25.56 8.83 3.83
CA GLN A 242 25.05 7.74 2.98
C GLN A 242 26.25 6.85 2.54
N PRO A 243 26.02 5.54 2.40
CA PRO A 243 24.75 4.81 2.54
C PRO A 243 24.37 4.39 3.98
N TRP A 244 25.25 4.63 4.96
CA TRP A 244 25.07 4.14 6.33
C TRP A 244 23.81 4.68 6.99
N LYS A 245 23.49 5.96 6.74
CA LYS A 245 22.23 6.55 7.20
C LYS A 245 21.02 5.76 6.71
N GLY A 246 20.97 5.44 5.43
CA GLY A 246 19.90 4.65 4.82
C GLY A 246 19.82 3.25 5.44
N ILE A 247 20.96 2.55 5.56
CA ILE A 247 21.02 1.20 6.13
C ILE A 247 20.48 1.19 7.57
N ILE A 248 20.95 2.10 8.42
CA ILE A 248 20.50 2.19 9.81
C ILE A 248 19.00 2.49 9.86
N SER A 249 18.52 3.42 9.02
CA SER A 249 17.08 3.75 8.95
C SER A 249 16.24 2.56 8.54
N VAL A 250 16.67 1.79 7.55
CA VAL A 250 15.99 0.55 7.13
C VAL A 250 15.94 -0.45 8.28
N ILE A 251 17.05 -0.72 8.95
CA ILE A 251 17.10 -1.68 10.05
C ILE A 251 16.14 -1.26 11.17
N ILE A 252 16.18 0.01 11.59
CA ILE A 252 15.31 0.52 12.66
C ILE A 252 13.83 0.44 12.23
N SER A 253 13.51 0.82 11.00
CA SER A 253 12.13 0.77 10.52
C SER A 253 11.60 -0.65 10.42
N MET A 254 12.41 -1.58 9.92
CA MET A 254 12.01 -3.00 9.80
C MET A 254 11.86 -3.68 11.16
N VAL A 255 12.76 -3.40 12.11
CA VAL A 255 12.64 -3.89 13.49
C VAL A 255 11.42 -3.28 14.18
N GLY A 256 11.20 -1.98 14.01
CA GLY A 256 10.01 -1.28 14.52
C GLY A 256 8.72 -1.86 13.95
N ALA A 257 8.68 -2.13 12.66
CA ALA A 257 7.56 -2.77 11.98
C ALA A 257 7.28 -4.18 12.52
N ALA A 258 8.31 -5.00 12.73
CA ALA A 258 8.16 -6.31 13.32
C ALA A 258 7.62 -6.23 14.76
N ALA A 259 8.11 -5.28 15.54
CA ALA A 259 7.60 -5.06 16.91
C ALA A 259 6.12 -4.63 16.90
N LEU A 260 5.70 -3.74 15.99
CA LEU A 260 4.30 -3.34 15.84
C LEU A 260 3.42 -4.50 15.38
N ALA A 261 3.86 -5.30 14.42
CA ALA A 261 3.10 -6.47 13.95
C ALA A 261 2.91 -7.49 15.08
N ILE A 262 3.95 -7.78 15.86
CA ILE A 262 3.89 -8.67 17.02
C ILE A 262 3.00 -8.10 18.12
N LEU A 263 3.09 -6.79 18.37
CA LEU A 263 2.23 -6.11 19.32
C LEU A 263 0.76 -6.21 18.90
N CYS A 264 0.44 -5.88 17.64
CA CYS A 264 -0.92 -6.03 17.11
C CYS A 264 -1.44 -7.45 17.29
N LYS A 265 -0.65 -8.45 16.91
CA LYS A 265 -1.01 -9.86 17.11
C LYS A 265 -1.37 -10.19 18.56
N LYS A 266 -0.66 -9.60 19.54
CA LYS A 266 -0.91 -9.82 20.98
C LYS A 266 -2.13 -9.08 21.50
N ILE A 267 -2.44 -7.91 20.95
CA ILE A 267 -3.54 -7.06 21.46
C ILE A 267 -4.86 -7.31 20.74
N ILE A 268 -4.87 -7.86 19.52
CA ILE A 268 -6.10 -8.22 18.78
C ILE A 268 -7.11 -9.00 19.65
N PRO A 269 -6.72 -9.99 20.47
CA PRO A 269 -7.65 -10.72 21.33
C PRO A 269 -8.32 -9.87 22.41
N MET A 270 -7.88 -8.63 22.63
CA MET A 270 -8.51 -7.75 23.62
C MET A 270 -9.87 -7.19 23.16
N TRP A 271 -10.11 -7.17 21.85
CA TRP A 271 -11.37 -6.65 21.29
C TRP A 271 -12.06 -7.58 20.29
N VAL A 272 -11.34 -8.53 19.69
CA VAL A 272 -11.95 -9.57 18.86
C VAL A 272 -12.45 -10.69 19.79
N PRO A 273 -13.73 -11.08 19.69
CA PRO A 273 -14.30 -12.10 20.57
C PRO A 273 -13.58 -13.44 20.48
N ALA A 274 -13.35 -14.09 21.62
CA ALA A 274 -12.70 -15.40 21.69
C ALA A 274 -13.44 -16.48 20.88
N GLU A 275 -14.75 -16.38 20.79
CA GLU A 275 -15.59 -17.24 19.95
C GLU A 275 -15.18 -17.22 18.48
N THR A 276 -14.71 -16.06 17.96
CA THR A 276 -14.19 -15.92 16.60
C THR A 276 -13.03 -16.88 16.34
N PHE A 277 -12.10 -16.96 17.29
CA PHE A 277 -10.92 -17.83 17.16
C PHE A 277 -11.29 -19.29 17.28
N GLN A 278 -12.21 -19.65 18.19
CA GLN A 278 -12.72 -21.01 18.33
C GLN A 278 -13.41 -21.49 17.06
N LEU A 279 -14.33 -20.70 16.53
CA LEU A 279 -15.01 -21.03 15.28
C LEU A 279 -14.06 -21.15 14.10
N LEU A 280 -13.03 -20.31 14.03
CA LEU A 280 -12.02 -20.38 12.98
C LEU A 280 -11.16 -21.66 13.10
N GLU A 281 -10.77 -22.00 14.33
CA GLU A 281 -10.00 -23.21 14.62
C GLU A 281 -10.81 -24.49 14.30
N GLU A 282 -12.07 -24.52 14.70
CA GLU A 282 -13.00 -25.64 14.40
C GLU A 282 -13.25 -25.79 12.90
N ALA A 283 -13.44 -24.69 12.17
CA ALA A 283 -13.74 -24.70 10.76
C ALA A 283 -12.54 -25.01 9.86
N LYS A 284 -11.32 -24.53 10.22
CA LYS A 284 -10.15 -24.53 9.33
C LYS A 284 -8.84 -24.95 10.00
N GLY A 285 -8.84 -25.17 11.32
CA GLY A 285 -7.66 -25.57 12.09
C GLY A 285 -6.85 -24.41 12.67
N ALA A 286 -5.99 -24.75 13.64
CA ALA A 286 -5.18 -23.78 14.40
C ALA A 286 -4.25 -22.92 13.54
N SER A 287 -3.81 -23.40 12.39
CA SER A 287 -2.98 -22.64 11.45
C SER A 287 -3.70 -21.40 10.89
N GLU A 288 -5.02 -21.48 10.68
CA GLU A 288 -5.83 -20.37 10.19
C GLU A 288 -6.00 -19.27 11.25
N VAL A 289 -6.00 -19.63 12.55
CA VAL A 289 -5.97 -18.63 13.64
C VAL A 289 -4.69 -17.80 13.58
N GLN A 290 -3.54 -18.45 13.31
CA GLN A 290 -2.27 -17.72 13.14
C GLN A 290 -2.27 -16.85 11.87
N ARG A 291 -2.83 -17.35 10.78
CA ARG A 291 -3.04 -16.58 9.56
C ARG A 291 -3.91 -15.36 9.82
N PHE A 292 -5.02 -15.51 10.53
CA PHE A 292 -5.90 -14.41 10.91
C PHE A 292 -5.13 -13.29 11.64
N PHE A 293 -4.36 -13.62 12.66
CA PHE A 293 -3.62 -12.61 13.42
C PHE A 293 -2.66 -11.79 12.55
N TRP A 294 -1.95 -12.45 11.62
CA TRP A 294 -1.02 -11.75 10.74
C TRP A 294 -1.74 -10.89 9.69
N LEU A 295 -2.77 -11.45 9.06
CA LEU A 295 -3.55 -10.72 8.06
C LEU A 295 -4.31 -9.55 8.69
N HIS A 296 -4.91 -9.76 9.86
CA HIS A 296 -5.62 -8.69 10.56
C HIS A 296 -4.68 -7.60 11.07
N SER A 297 -3.46 -7.94 11.46
CA SER A 297 -2.41 -6.95 11.74
C SER A 297 -2.09 -6.09 10.50
N ALA A 298 -2.03 -6.69 9.30
CA ALA A 298 -1.87 -5.95 8.06
C ALA A 298 -3.07 -5.04 7.76
N GLU A 299 -4.29 -5.52 7.99
CA GLU A 299 -5.51 -4.71 7.85
C GLU A 299 -5.51 -3.50 8.78
N ILE A 300 -5.11 -3.69 10.05
CA ILE A 300 -4.95 -2.58 11.00
C ILE A 300 -3.92 -1.58 10.48
N ALA A 301 -2.77 -2.03 9.98
CA ALA A 301 -1.77 -1.16 9.39
C ALA A 301 -2.33 -0.38 8.19
N GLY A 302 -3.14 -1.02 7.34
CA GLY A 302 -3.81 -0.36 6.21
C GLY A 302 -4.71 0.80 6.62
N PHE A 303 -5.36 0.74 7.78
CA PHE A 303 -6.16 1.86 8.30
C PHE A 303 -5.34 3.09 8.71
N PHE A 304 -4.02 2.98 8.84
CA PHE A 304 -3.16 4.15 9.05
C PHE A 304 -2.94 4.94 7.75
N LEU A 305 -2.89 4.28 6.60
CA LEU A 305 -2.49 4.90 5.33
C LEU A 305 -3.44 6.03 4.90
N ILE A 306 -4.74 5.77 4.82
CA ILE A 306 -5.72 6.75 4.36
C ILE A 306 -5.78 7.99 5.26
N PRO A 307 -5.92 7.85 6.59
CA PRO A 307 -6.00 9.02 7.47
C PRO A 307 -4.81 9.94 7.37
N PHE A 308 -3.57 9.41 7.36
CA PHE A 308 -2.42 10.30 7.31
C PHE A 308 -2.24 10.94 5.93
N LEU A 309 -2.52 10.22 4.84
CA LEU A 309 -2.44 10.77 3.50
C LEU A 309 -3.44 11.91 3.30
N ILE A 310 -4.70 11.72 3.70
CA ILE A 310 -5.71 12.78 3.62
C ILE A 310 -5.34 13.95 4.52
N TRP A 311 -4.97 13.70 5.75
CA TRP A 311 -4.67 14.78 6.70
C TRP A 311 -3.48 15.62 6.22
N HIS A 312 -2.39 14.96 5.79
CA HIS A 312 -1.21 15.66 5.31
C HIS A 312 -1.46 16.39 3.99
N HIS A 313 -2.03 15.69 2.99
CA HIS A 313 -2.09 16.23 1.63
C HIS A 313 -3.27 17.15 1.38
N TYR A 314 -4.39 16.99 2.09
CA TYR A 314 -5.64 17.72 1.80
C TYR A 314 -6.17 18.56 2.94
N PHE A 315 -5.73 18.32 4.16
CA PHE A 315 -6.01 19.19 5.29
C PHE A 315 -4.80 20.06 5.70
N ASP A 316 -3.67 19.99 5.00
CA ASP A 316 -2.44 20.74 5.27
C ASP A 316 -1.99 20.63 6.74
N ASP A 317 -2.11 19.45 7.34
CA ASP A 317 -1.84 19.18 8.75
C ASP A 317 -2.65 20.07 9.73
N ILE A 318 -3.79 20.59 9.27
CA ILE A 318 -4.66 21.46 10.07
C ILE A 318 -5.23 20.72 11.30
N ALA A 319 -5.67 21.45 12.24
CA ALA A 319 -6.44 21.15 13.43
C ALA A 319 -5.65 21.11 14.73
N LEU A 320 -4.33 21.01 14.72
CA LEU A 320 -3.58 20.92 15.97
C LEU A 320 -2.50 22.03 16.11
N GLY A 321 -2.53 23.06 15.26
CA GLY A 321 -1.48 24.10 15.24
C GLY A 321 -0.09 23.52 14.95
N LEU A 322 -0.05 22.39 14.25
CA LEU A 322 1.08 21.49 14.15
C LEU A 322 2.00 21.79 12.97
N ASN A 323 1.88 22.94 12.33
CA ASN A 323 2.88 23.43 11.37
C ASN A 323 4.26 23.63 12.01
N ARG A 324 4.40 23.36 13.30
CA ARG A 324 5.65 23.51 14.03
C ARG A 324 6.47 22.23 13.92
N ASP A 325 7.76 22.40 13.63
CA ASP A 325 8.75 21.34 13.76
C ASP A 325 9.12 21.18 15.25
N GLY A 326 9.16 19.96 15.73
CA GLY A 326 9.53 19.67 17.10
C GLY A 326 9.06 18.30 17.55
N TRP A 327 9.56 17.83 18.69
CA TRP A 327 9.15 16.54 19.25
C TRP A 327 7.69 16.54 19.72
N ALA A 328 7.21 17.66 20.26
CA ALA A 328 5.80 17.79 20.64
C ALA A 328 4.88 17.60 19.42
N ALA A 329 5.21 18.25 18.29
CA ALA A 329 4.46 18.09 17.04
C ALA A 329 4.54 16.65 16.49
N PHE A 330 5.70 16.01 16.56
CA PHE A 330 5.87 14.59 16.21
C PHE A 330 4.91 13.69 17.01
N PHE A 331 4.88 13.81 18.34
CA PHE A 331 4.01 12.99 19.16
C PHE A 331 2.53 13.30 18.95
N LEU A 332 2.14 14.57 18.86
CA LEU A 332 0.76 14.96 18.64
C LEU A 332 0.23 14.49 17.27
N ARG A 333 1.03 14.61 16.21
CA ARG A 333 0.65 14.06 14.90
C ARG A 333 0.54 12.54 14.93
N THR A 334 1.48 11.86 15.58
CA THR A 334 1.43 10.40 15.71
C THR A 334 0.16 9.96 16.46
N ILE A 335 -0.16 10.61 17.59
CA ILE A 335 -1.38 10.33 18.35
C ILE A 335 -2.62 10.63 17.50
N GLY A 336 -2.64 11.75 16.77
CA GLY A 336 -3.74 12.10 15.88
C GLY A 336 -3.97 11.06 14.79
N VAL A 337 -2.92 10.59 14.13
CA VAL A 337 -3.01 9.52 13.11
C VAL A 337 -3.46 8.21 13.75
N CYS A 338 -2.92 7.84 14.92
CA CYS A 338 -3.38 6.65 15.66
C CYS A 338 -4.87 6.72 16.00
N ALA A 339 -5.35 7.88 16.47
CA ALA A 339 -6.77 8.08 16.79
C ALA A 339 -7.66 7.99 15.54
N LEU A 340 -7.25 8.59 14.43
CA LEU A 340 -7.97 8.51 13.15
C LEU A 340 -7.98 7.09 12.59
N ALA A 341 -6.87 6.38 12.66
CA ALA A 341 -6.77 4.99 12.23
C ALA A 341 -7.66 4.07 13.07
N ALA A 342 -7.60 4.20 14.41
CA ALA A 342 -8.45 3.45 15.33
C ALA A 342 -9.93 3.75 15.12
N GLY A 343 -10.29 5.02 14.93
CA GLY A 343 -11.66 5.45 14.64
C GLY A 343 -12.16 4.88 13.31
N SER A 344 -11.34 4.94 12.24
CA SER A 344 -11.67 4.38 10.92
C SER A 344 -11.85 2.87 10.98
N TYR A 345 -10.95 2.16 11.65
CA TYR A 345 -11.05 0.73 11.91
C TYR A 345 -12.35 0.37 12.64
N TRP A 346 -12.65 1.09 13.73
CA TRP A 346 -13.85 0.85 14.53
C TRP A 346 -15.13 1.11 13.74
N ILE A 347 -15.19 2.20 12.98
CA ILE A 347 -16.32 2.53 12.12
C ILE A 347 -16.51 1.44 11.07
N PHE A 348 -15.42 0.96 10.48
CA PHE A 348 -15.48 -0.08 9.44
C PHE A 348 -16.03 -1.40 9.98
N TYR A 349 -15.46 -1.93 11.07
CA TYR A 349 -15.78 -3.26 11.57
C TYR A 349 -16.97 -3.29 12.54
N TYR A 350 -17.15 -2.27 13.37
CA TYR A 350 -18.15 -2.25 14.43
C TYR A 350 -19.26 -1.22 14.20
N GLY A 351 -19.05 -0.23 13.36
CA GLY A 351 -20.02 0.78 12.96
C GLY A 351 -20.91 0.41 11.78
N ASN A 352 -20.91 -0.85 11.37
CA ASN A 352 -21.61 -1.35 10.17
C ASN A 352 -21.23 -0.66 8.84
N PHE A 353 -20.17 0.16 8.83
CA PHE A 353 -19.75 0.86 7.63
C PHE A 353 -19.24 -0.11 6.55
N GLY A 354 -18.47 -1.12 6.92
CA GLY A 354 -18.02 -2.17 6.01
C GLY A 354 -19.20 -2.89 5.35
N HIS A 355 -20.21 -3.25 6.13
CA HIS A 355 -21.45 -3.88 5.62
C HIS A 355 -22.19 -2.98 4.64
N TRP A 356 -22.29 -1.68 4.96
CA TRP A 356 -22.96 -0.72 4.10
C TRP A 356 -22.16 -0.45 2.81
N ALA A 357 -20.87 -0.18 2.93
CA ALA A 357 -20.03 0.22 1.80
C ALA A 357 -19.69 -0.94 0.87
N LEU A 358 -19.37 -2.11 1.43
CA LEU A 358 -18.90 -3.27 0.68
C LEU A 358 -20.01 -4.29 0.41
N GLY A 359 -21.15 -4.16 1.08
CA GLY A 359 -22.28 -5.07 0.99
C GLY A 359 -22.16 -6.29 1.90
N ASN A 360 -23.31 -6.80 2.36
CA ASN A 360 -23.39 -7.96 3.25
C ASN A 360 -22.78 -9.24 2.65
N HIS A 361 -22.65 -9.30 1.34
CA HIS A 361 -22.04 -10.43 0.67
C HIS A 361 -20.54 -10.54 0.97
N HIS A 362 -19.85 -9.40 1.09
CA HIS A 362 -18.44 -9.34 1.41
C HIS A 362 -18.16 -9.25 2.91
N MET A 363 -19.13 -8.73 3.66
CA MET A 363 -19.03 -8.52 5.11
C MET A 363 -20.09 -9.35 5.83
N THR A 364 -20.06 -10.67 5.64
CA THR A 364 -20.91 -11.61 6.41
C THR A 364 -20.48 -11.60 7.88
N GLU A 365 -21.29 -12.20 8.77
CA GLU A 365 -20.86 -12.42 10.15
C GLU A 365 -19.50 -13.13 10.24
N LEU A 366 -19.22 -14.04 9.30
CA LEU A 366 -17.94 -14.72 9.20
C LEU A 366 -16.84 -13.77 8.75
N SER A 367 -17.04 -12.90 7.76
CA SER A 367 -16.08 -11.91 7.33
C SER A 367 -15.75 -10.90 8.43
N HIS A 368 -16.76 -10.52 9.21
CA HIS A 368 -16.58 -9.70 10.40
C HIS A 368 -15.71 -10.39 11.46
N ARG A 369 -15.78 -11.70 11.51
CA ARG A 369 -15.02 -12.55 12.44
C ARG A 369 -13.68 -13.01 11.87
N PHE A 370 -13.54 -13.04 10.56
CA PHE A 370 -12.32 -13.55 9.88
C PHE A 370 -11.78 -12.50 8.93
N ALA A 371 -10.55 -12.07 9.15
CA ALA A 371 -9.85 -11.19 8.24
C ALA A 371 -9.63 -11.90 6.89
N HIS A 372 -10.27 -11.40 5.85
CA HIS A 372 -10.18 -11.93 4.48
C HIS A 372 -9.48 -10.96 3.52
N GLY A 373 -9.05 -9.80 4.01
CA GLY A 373 -8.41 -8.77 3.21
C GLY A 373 -9.36 -7.78 2.56
N GLU A 374 -10.67 -7.83 2.86
CA GLU A 374 -11.67 -6.91 2.32
C GLU A 374 -11.30 -5.44 2.60
N SER A 375 -10.87 -5.16 3.82
CA SER A 375 -10.47 -3.81 4.22
C SER A 375 -9.20 -3.35 3.48
N LEU A 376 -8.26 -4.25 3.17
CA LEU A 376 -7.08 -3.91 2.37
C LEU A 376 -7.45 -3.58 0.92
N VAL A 377 -8.33 -4.38 0.32
CA VAL A 377 -8.83 -4.10 -1.04
C VAL A 377 -9.62 -2.80 -1.08
N TRP A 378 -10.47 -2.55 -0.07
CA TRP A 378 -11.17 -1.28 0.09
C TRP A 378 -10.19 -0.11 0.19
N ASN A 379 -9.13 -0.26 0.99
CA ASN A 379 -8.09 0.76 1.13
C ASN A 379 -7.36 1.03 -0.19
N PHE A 380 -7.10 0.02 -1.02
CA PHE A 380 -6.53 0.24 -2.35
C PHE A 380 -7.45 1.06 -3.26
N TRP A 381 -8.75 0.77 -3.29
CA TRP A 381 -9.71 1.57 -4.04
C TRP A 381 -9.77 3.02 -3.57
N TRP A 382 -9.48 3.28 -2.30
CA TRP A 382 -9.40 4.62 -1.76
C TRP A 382 -8.06 5.32 -2.06
N ILE A 383 -6.96 4.63 -1.87
CA ILE A 383 -5.61 5.18 -2.02
C ILE A 383 -5.34 5.60 -3.48
N ILE A 384 -5.81 4.85 -4.47
CA ILE A 384 -5.55 5.13 -5.88
C ILE A 384 -6.04 6.52 -6.30
N PRO A 385 -7.33 6.88 -6.17
CA PRO A 385 -7.78 8.23 -6.57
C PRO A 385 -7.12 9.33 -5.76
N LEU A 386 -6.80 9.08 -4.48
CA LEU A 386 -6.11 10.04 -3.63
C LEU A 386 -4.69 10.30 -4.14
N LEU A 387 -3.89 9.24 -4.32
CA LEU A 387 -2.51 9.36 -4.79
C LEU A 387 -2.42 9.85 -6.23
N TRP A 388 -3.31 9.40 -7.12
CA TRP A 388 -3.33 9.90 -8.49
C TRP A 388 -3.69 11.39 -8.55
N ASN A 389 -4.61 11.84 -7.72
CA ASN A 389 -4.89 13.27 -7.62
C ASN A 389 -3.68 14.05 -7.11
N GLU A 390 -2.99 13.54 -6.07
CA GLU A 390 -1.76 14.15 -5.54
C GLU A 390 -0.64 14.15 -6.59
N TRP A 391 -0.32 13.00 -7.17
CA TRP A 391 0.86 12.80 -8.01
C TRP A 391 0.66 13.24 -9.45
N PHE A 392 -0.46 12.84 -10.07
CA PHE A 392 -0.68 13.05 -11.49
C PHE A 392 -1.38 14.38 -11.77
N PHE A 393 -2.39 14.71 -10.95
CA PHE A 393 -3.17 15.94 -11.10
C PHE A 393 -2.64 17.10 -10.26
N HIS A 394 -1.59 16.93 -9.43
CA HIS A 394 -1.05 17.95 -8.54
C HIS A 394 -2.14 18.64 -7.71
N LYS A 395 -3.00 17.83 -7.10
CA LYS A 395 -4.15 18.23 -6.29
C LYS A 395 -5.23 19.03 -7.03
N TRP A 396 -5.14 19.16 -8.36
CA TRP A 396 -6.24 19.76 -9.14
C TRP A 396 -7.49 18.87 -9.05
N PRO A 397 -8.72 19.40 -8.90
CA PRO A 397 -9.12 20.81 -8.84
C PRO A 397 -9.18 21.42 -7.43
N PHE A 398 -8.71 20.72 -6.39
CA PHE A 398 -8.81 21.13 -4.99
C PHE A 398 -7.83 22.24 -4.62
N TYR A 399 -6.72 22.32 -5.30
CA TYR A 399 -5.68 23.32 -5.13
C TYR A 399 -5.50 24.09 -6.44
N ILE A 400 -5.11 25.35 -6.31
CA ILE A 400 -4.82 26.28 -7.41
C ILE A 400 -3.46 26.91 -7.22
N HIS A 401 -2.78 27.23 -8.33
CA HIS A 401 -1.60 28.09 -8.27
C HIS A 401 -2.05 29.53 -8.13
N GLU A 402 -1.50 30.27 -7.19
CA GLU A 402 -1.63 31.74 -7.21
C GLU A 402 -0.83 32.28 -8.39
N GLU A 403 -1.47 33.15 -9.20
CA GLU A 403 -0.85 33.92 -10.28
C GLU A 403 0.07 35.01 -9.73
#